data_92cf60bcf6c83eeb504412d5d7dc4c9e
#
_entry.id   92cf60bcf6c83eeb504412d5d7dc4c9e
#
_cell.length_a   1.000
_cell.length_b   1.000
_cell.length_c   1.000
_cell.angle_alpha   90.00
_cell.angle_beta   90.00
_cell.angle_gamma   90.00
#
_symmetry.space_group_name_H-M   'P 1'
#
loop_
_entity.id
_entity.type
_entity.pdbx_description
1 polymer ?
#
loop_
_entity_poly.entity_id
_entity_poly.type
_entity_poly.pdbx_seq_one_letter_code
_entity_poly.pdbx_strand_id
1 'polypeptide(L)'
;MEIEIHSEYIGEVLKFTLKGKLLANDAKMVSTTIQNQVQQYQKLLFDLSEMTEIDYSGLRELLGALQWAALKECTIKLAAIQPAPRILFDITRVSQVFECLPTVQKAFEALKENDDSVNPL
;
A
#
# COMPACT_ATOMS: atom_id res chain seq x y z
N MET A 1 1.24 -18.72 -8.88
CA MET A 1 1.43 -17.28 -8.81
C MET A 1 2.52 -16.95 -7.82
N GLU A 2 3.31 -15.94 -8.11
CA GLU A 2 4.43 -15.59 -7.26
C GLU A 2 4.08 -14.54 -6.22
N ILE A 3 2.88 -14.00 -6.27
CA ILE A 3 2.41 -13.01 -5.32
C ILE A 3 1.08 -13.45 -4.73
N GLU A 4 0.94 -13.24 -3.42
CA GLU A 4 -0.34 -13.40 -2.73
C GLU A 4 -0.74 -12.06 -2.16
N ILE A 5 -2.02 -11.76 -2.21
CA ILE A 5 -2.55 -10.57 -1.60
C ILE A 5 -3.68 -10.96 -0.66
N HIS A 6 -3.59 -10.48 0.56
CA HIS A 6 -4.60 -10.72 1.60
C HIS A 6 -5.10 -9.39 2.10
N SER A 7 -6.36 -9.34 2.49
CA SER A 7 -6.93 -8.13 3.07
C SER A 7 -7.73 -8.46 4.31
N GLU A 8 -7.70 -7.56 5.28
CA GLU A 8 -8.51 -7.68 6.48
C GLU A 8 -8.76 -6.29 7.06
N TYR A 9 -9.87 -6.15 7.75
CA TYR A 9 -10.15 -4.92 8.48
C TYR A 9 -9.61 -5.04 9.90
N ILE A 10 -8.91 -4.02 10.34
CA ILE A 10 -8.49 -3.88 11.73
C ILE A 10 -9.09 -2.55 12.18
N GLY A 11 -10.24 -2.64 12.88
CA GLY A 11 -11.02 -1.45 13.14
C GLY A 11 -11.46 -0.81 11.84
N GLU A 12 -11.14 0.45 11.65
CA GLU A 12 -11.50 1.19 10.44
C GLU A 12 -10.44 1.09 9.34
N VAL A 13 -9.33 0.42 9.61
CA VAL A 13 -8.24 0.34 8.66
C VAL A 13 -8.37 -0.93 7.82
N LEU A 14 -8.37 -0.77 6.50
CA LEU A 14 -8.31 -1.90 5.59
C LEU A 14 -6.83 -2.17 5.30
N LYS A 15 -6.35 -3.31 5.76
CA LYS A 15 -4.96 -3.69 5.62
C LYS A 15 -4.81 -4.71 4.50
N PHE A 16 -3.97 -4.37 3.54
CA PHE A 16 -3.56 -5.29 2.49
C PHE A 16 -2.17 -5.82 2.81
N THR A 17 -1.97 -7.12 2.70
CA THR A 17 -0.66 -7.74 2.85
C THR A 17 -0.28 -8.36 1.51
N LEU A 18 0.86 -7.95 0.98
CA LEU A 18 1.40 -8.50 -0.26
C LEU A 18 2.60 -9.38 0.10
N LYS A 19 2.54 -10.64 -0.34
CA LYS A 19 3.56 -11.61 0.00
C LYS A 19 4.12 -12.26 -1.26
N GLY A 20 5.44 -12.18 -1.42
CA GLY A 20 6.13 -12.81 -2.54
C GLY A 20 6.67 -11.78 -3.52
N LYS A 21 6.56 -12.09 -4.81
CA LYS A 21 7.17 -11.32 -5.88
C LYS A 21 6.10 -10.67 -6.74
N LEU A 22 6.08 -9.35 -6.76
CA LEU A 22 5.11 -8.60 -7.56
C LEU A 22 5.74 -8.27 -8.92
N LEU A 23 5.55 -9.16 -9.86
CA LEU A 23 6.15 -9.08 -11.19
C LEU A 23 5.06 -8.90 -12.25
N ALA A 24 5.51 -8.64 -13.48
CA ALA A 24 4.61 -8.27 -14.58
C ALA A 24 3.43 -9.23 -14.74
N ASN A 25 3.67 -10.53 -14.59
CA ASN A 25 2.63 -11.53 -14.84
C ASN A 25 1.44 -11.43 -13.89
N ASP A 26 1.67 -10.99 -12.67
CA ASP A 26 0.63 -10.98 -11.64
C ASP A 26 0.20 -9.56 -11.24
N ALA A 27 0.88 -8.55 -11.77
CA ALA A 27 0.67 -7.18 -11.31
C ALA A 27 -0.76 -6.69 -11.52
N LYS A 28 -1.36 -7.05 -12.66
CA LYS A 28 -2.71 -6.61 -12.96
C LYS A 28 -3.73 -7.21 -11.99
N MET A 29 -3.53 -8.44 -11.60
CA MET A 29 -4.41 -9.09 -10.64
C MET A 29 -4.38 -8.38 -9.29
N VAL A 30 -3.20 -7.97 -8.84
CA VAL A 30 -3.06 -7.26 -7.58
C VAL A 30 -3.78 -5.92 -7.66
N SER A 31 -3.55 -5.16 -8.73
CA SER A 31 -4.22 -3.88 -8.94
C SER A 31 -5.74 -4.03 -8.93
N THR A 32 -6.26 -5.01 -9.65
CA THR A 32 -7.70 -5.27 -9.73
C THR A 32 -8.26 -5.65 -8.36
N THR A 33 -7.56 -6.50 -7.63
CA THR A 33 -8.00 -6.93 -6.30
C THR A 33 -8.12 -5.73 -5.36
N ILE A 34 -7.12 -4.84 -5.38
CA ILE A 34 -7.16 -3.64 -4.55
C ILE A 34 -8.35 -2.77 -4.92
N GLN A 35 -8.52 -2.50 -6.22
CA GLN A 35 -9.58 -1.61 -6.66
C GLN A 35 -10.96 -2.17 -6.33
N ASN A 36 -11.13 -3.48 -6.39
CA ASN A 36 -12.42 -4.10 -6.10
C ASN A 36 -12.83 -4.00 -4.64
N GLN A 37 -11.88 -3.80 -3.73
CA GLN A 37 -12.16 -3.79 -2.30
C GLN A 37 -12.18 -2.39 -1.70
N VAL A 38 -11.55 -1.41 -2.36
CA VAL A 38 -11.41 -0.08 -1.79
C VAL A 38 -12.65 0.75 -2.06
N GLN A 39 -13.13 1.39 -1.00
CA GLN A 39 -14.24 2.33 -1.07
C GLN A 39 -13.74 3.73 -0.75
N GLN A 40 -14.58 4.73 -0.98
CA GLN A 40 -14.24 6.11 -0.75
C GLN A 40 -13.98 6.41 0.73
N TYR A 41 -13.03 7.27 1.01
CA TYR A 41 -12.71 7.77 2.36
C TYR A 41 -12.13 6.72 3.32
N GLN A 42 -11.62 5.62 2.81
CA GLN A 42 -11.06 4.58 3.67
C GLN A 42 -9.63 4.89 4.10
N LYS A 43 -9.23 4.29 5.21
CA LYS A 43 -7.84 4.26 5.65
C LYS A 43 -7.25 2.95 5.19
N LEU A 44 -6.17 3.03 4.41
CA LEU A 44 -5.55 1.87 3.80
C LEU A 44 -4.12 1.73 4.29
N LEU A 45 -3.78 0.52 4.72
CA LEU A 45 -2.42 0.19 5.12
C LEU A 45 -1.93 -0.95 4.23
N PHE A 46 -0.80 -0.73 3.57
CA PHE A 46 -0.19 -1.76 2.75
C PHE A 46 1.04 -2.31 3.46
N ASP A 47 0.93 -3.55 3.92
CA ASP A 47 2.02 -4.24 4.59
C ASP A 47 2.89 -4.92 3.52
N LEU A 48 4.08 -4.41 3.33
CA LEU A 48 5.02 -4.89 2.32
C LEU A 48 6.19 -5.66 2.94
N SER A 49 6.03 -6.07 4.22
CA SER A 49 7.11 -6.77 4.92
C SER A 49 7.45 -8.13 4.31
N GLU A 50 6.51 -8.74 3.62
CA GLU A 50 6.73 -10.05 3.00
C GLU A 50 6.86 -9.97 1.48
N MET A 51 6.91 -8.77 0.92
CA MET A 51 7.16 -8.60 -0.51
C MET A 51 8.67 -8.62 -0.74
N THR A 52 9.14 -9.66 -1.40
CA THR A 52 10.57 -9.90 -1.54
C THR A 52 11.16 -9.30 -2.81
N GLU A 53 10.34 -9.08 -3.83
CA GLU A 53 10.81 -8.56 -5.10
C GLU A 53 9.69 -7.82 -5.81
N ILE A 54 10.06 -6.81 -6.58
CA ILE A 54 9.11 -6.08 -7.43
C ILE A 54 9.86 -5.63 -8.68
N ASP A 55 9.21 -5.76 -9.85
CA ASP A 55 9.77 -5.18 -11.06
C ASP A 55 9.03 -3.89 -11.41
N TYR A 56 9.48 -3.24 -12.50
CA TYR A 56 8.89 -1.97 -12.89
C TYR A 56 7.40 -2.10 -13.22
N SER A 57 7.03 -3.19 -13.90
CA SER A 57 5.61 -3.42 -14.23
C SER A 57 4.78 -3.63 -12.97
N GLY A 58 5.32 -4.37 -12.00
CA GLY A 58 4.64 -4.56 -10.72
C GLY A 58 4.45 -3.25 -9.99
N LEU A 59 5.49 -2.44 -9.93
CA LEU A 59 5.39 -1.15 -9.27
C LEU A 59 4.38 -0.25 -9.95
N ARG A 60 4.37 -0.23 -11.28
CA ARG A 60 3.46 0.63 -12.03
C ARG A 60 2.00 0.27 -11.75
N GLU A 61 1.69 -1.03 -11.71
CA GLU A 61 0.33 -1.46 -11.40
C GLU A 61 -0.06 -1.15 -9.96
N LEU A 62 0.85 -1.38 -9.02
CA LEU A 62 0.60 -1.04 -7.63
C LEU A 62 0.38 0.47 -7.48
N LEU A 63 1.26 1.26 -8.08
CA LEU A 63 1.15 2.71 -8.02
C LEU A 63 -0.17 3.19 -8.62
N GLY A 64 -0.60 2.60 -9.73
CA GLY A 64 -1.89 2.95 -10.33
C GLY A 64 -3.05 2.70 -9.38
N ALA A 65 -3.01 1.58 -8.65
CA ALA A 65 -4.05 1.29 -7.68
C ALA A 65 -4.02 2.28 -6.51
N LEU A 66 -2.83 2.66 -6.05
CA LEU A 66 -2.71 3.63 -4.97
C LEU A 66 -3.20 5.01 -5.41
N GLN A 67 -2.89 5.41 -6.63
CA GLN A 67 -3.36 6.70 -7.16
C GLN A 67 -4.88 6.71 -7.32
N TRP A 68 -5.43 5.59 -7.77
CA TRP A 68 -6.88 5.45 -7.86
C TRP A 68 -7.54 5.59 -6.50
N ALA A 69 -6.97 4.96 -5.46
CA ALA A 69 -7.48 5.08 -4.11
C ALA A 69 -7.36 6.50 -3.58
N ALA A 70 -6.25 7.18 -3.91
CA ALA A 70 -6.06 8.57 -3.50
C ALA A 70 -7.13 9.48 -4.12
N LEU A 71 -7.54 9.22 -5.35
CA LEU A 71 -8.62 9.96 -5.98
C LEU A 71 -9.96 9.72 -5.29
N LYS A 72 -10.10 8.62 -4.58
CA LYS A 72 -11.26 8.34 -3.76
C LYS A 72 -11.11 8.89 -2.34
N GLU A 73 -10.13 9.74 -2.13
CA GLU A 73 -9.87 10.41 -0.86
C GLU A 73 -9.55 9.45 0.28
N CYS A 74 -8.92 8.34 -0.06
CA CYS A 74 -8.42 7.40 0.94
C CYS A 74 -7.12 7.93 1.53
N THR A 75 -6.89 7.62 2.81
CA THR A 75 -5.62 7.90 3.46
C THR A 75 -4.78 6.64 3.37
N ILE A 76 -3.59 6.75 2.77
CA ILE A 76 -2.78 5.58 2.41
C ILE A 76 -1.43 5.62 3.09
N LYS A 77 -1.04 4.52 3.73
CA LYS A 77 0.30 4.35 4.29
C LYS A 77 0.89 3.05 3.78
N LEU A 78 2.17 3.08 3.41
CA LEU A 78 2.93 1.90 3.06
C LEU A 78 3.84 1.56 4.23
N ALA A 79 4.04 0.27 4.50
CA ALA A 79 4.77 -0.15 5.69
C ALA A 79 5.78 -1.24 5.37
N ALA A 80 6.94 -1.15 6.01
CA ALA A 80 7.94 -2.21 6.07
C ALA A 80 8.45 -2.65 4.70
N ILE A 81 8.69 -1.68 3.80
CA ILE A 81 9.26 -1.99 2.50
C ILE A 81 10.65 -2.59 2.69
N GLN A 82 10.88 -3.76 2.12
CA GLN A 82 12.14 -4.48 2.29
C GLN A 82 13.24 -3.86 1.42
N PRO A 83 14.53 -4.11 1.76
CA PRO A 83 15.63 -3.44 1.06
C PRO A 83 15.65 -3.62 -0.45
N ALA A 84 15.38 -4.83 -0.95
CA ALA A 84 15.43 -5.06 -2.39
C ALA A 84 14.34 -4.29 -3.15
N PRO A 85 13.05 -4.43 -2.79
CA PRO A 85 12.01 -3.61 -3.42
C PRO A 85 12.20 -2.12 -3.21
N ARG A 86 12.75 -1.72 -2.07
CA ARG A 86 12.91 -0.30 -1.75
C ARG A 86 13.78 0.43 -2.78
N ILE A 87 14.72 -0.25 -3.38
CA ILE A 87 15.58 0.37 -4.39
C ILE A 87 14.72 0.96 -5.49
N LEU A 88 13.75 0.21 -5.99
CA LEU A 88 12.89 0.67 -7.06
C LEU A 88 11.92 1.76 -6.59
N PHE A 89 11.41 1.64 -5.37
CA PHE A 89 10.56 2.68 -4.79
C PHE A 89 11.31 4.00 -4.70
N ASP A 90 12.58 3.97 -4.31
CA ASP A 90 13.38 5.18 -4.15
C ASP A 90 13.76 5.79 -5.48
N ILE A 91 14.18 4.96 -6.44
CA ILE A 91 14.57 5.44 -7.78
C ILE A 91 13.38 6.13 -8.46
N THR A 92 12.19 5.58 -8.31
CA THR A 92 11.00 6.12 -8.95
C THR A 92 10.32 7.20 -8.12
N ARG A 93 10.83 7.49 -6.93
CA ARG A 93 10.34 8.52 -6.03
C ARG A 93 8.92 8.26 -5.51
N VAL A 94 8.48 7.02 -5.53
CA VAL A 94 7.16 6.67 -4.98
C VAL A 94 7.10 6.98 -3.49
N SER A 95 8.23 6.81 -2.79
CA SER A 95 8.31 7.11 -1.36
C SER A 95 8.14 8.60 -1.04
N GLN A 96 8.22 9.47 -2.04
CA GLN A 96 7.97 10.90 -1.85
C GLN A 96 6.50 11.26 -2.08
N VAL A 97 5.74 10.37 -2.71
CA VAL A 97 4.32 10.59 -3.01
C VAL A 97 3.44 9.93 -1.96
N PHE A 98 3.82 8.73 -1.52
CA PHE A 98 3.07 7.99 -0.50
C PHE A 98 3.97 7.78 0.70
N GLU A 99 3.42 8.06 1.89
CA GLU A 99 4.20 7.94 3.12
C GLU A 99 4.55 6.48 3.40
N CYS A 100 5.83 6.23 3.64
CA CYS A 100 6.36 4.91 3.92
C CYS A 100 6.88 4.88 5.34
N LEU A 101 6.33 4.00 6.16
CA LEU A 101 6.72 3.86 7.56
C LEU A 101 7.57 2.60 7.73
N PRO A 102 8.49 2.58 8.69
CA PRO A 102 9.38 1.43 8.85
C PRO A 102 8.68 0.17 9.32
N THR A 103 7.55 0.29 10.02
CA THR A 103 6.85 -0.88 10.55
C THR A 103 5.35 -0.75 10.33
N VAL A 104 4.68 -1.91 10.33
CA VAL A 104 3.23 -1.96 10.26
C VAL A 104 2.61 -1.23 11.45
N GLN A 105 3.21 -1.38 12.64
CA GLN A 105 2.70 -0.72 13.83
C GLN A 105 2.73 0.79 13.69
N LYS A 106 3.84 1.35 13.18
CA LYS A 106 3.94 2.78 13.00
C LYS A 106 2.96 3.30 11.95
N ALA A 107 2.76 2.54 10.89
CA ALA A 107 1.79 2.91 9.87
C ALA A 107 0.37 2.90 10.43
N PHE A 108 0.06 1.92 11.24
CA PHE A 108 -1.25 1.82 11.88
C PHE A 108 -1.48 3.02 12.81
N GLU A 109 -0.47 3.37 13.59
CA GLU A 109 -0.56 4.53 14.48
C GLU A 109 -0.75 5.83 13.71
N ALA A 110 -0.04 5.97 12.59
CA ALA A 110 -0.17 7.17 11.76
C ALA A 110 -1.58 7.30 11.19
N LEU A 111 -2.20 6.19 10.82
CA LEU A 111 -3.58 6.22 10.33
C LEU A 111 -4.56 6.60 11.44
N LYS A 112 -4.30 6.18 12.67
CA LYS A 112 -5.14 6.58 13.80
C LYS A 112 -4.96 8.06 14.13
N GLU A 113 -3.74 8.57 14.04
CA GLU A 113 -3.48 10.00 14.28
C GLU A 113 -4.20 10.87 13.27
N ASN A 114 -4.34 10.39 12.03
CA ASN A 114 -5.06 11.13 11.02
C ASN A 114 -6.52 11.36 11.41
N ASP A 115 -7.12 10.45 12.17
CA ASP A 115 -8.45 10.68 12.70
C ASP A 115 -8.47 11.87 13.65
N ASP A 116 -7.47 11.94 14.52
CA ASP A 116 -7.38 13.04 15.47
C ASP A 116 -7.12 14.35 14.77
N SER A 117 -6.31 14.33 13.71
CA SER A 117 -5.95 15.53 12.98
C SER A 117 -7.11 16.12 12.21
N VAL A 118 -8.15 15.36 11.99
CA VAL A 118 -9.35 15.83 11.28
C VAL A 118 -10.15 16.79 12.13
N ASN A 119 -9.99 16.74 13.43
CA ASN A 119 -10.74 17.60 14.31
C ASN A 119 -10.17 19.02 14.24
N PRO A 120 -10.87 19.93 13.63
CA PRO A 120 -10.33 21.24 13.37
C PRO A 120 -10.23 22.12 14.59
N LEU A 121 -10.99 21.89 15.55
CA LEU A 121 -11.01 22.86 16.66
C LEU A 121 -11.96 22.40 17.72
#